data_edd0366c8734264e25af855b3907c413
#
_entry.id   edd0366c8734264e25af855b3907c413
#
_cell.length_a   1.000
_cell.length_b   1.000
_cell.length_c   1.000
_cell.angle_alpha   90.00
_cell.angle_beta   90.00
_cell.angle_gamma   90.00
#
_symmetry.space_group_name_H-M   'P 1'
#
loop_
_entity.id
_entity.type
_entity.pdbx_description
1 polymer ?
#
loop_
_entity_poly.entity_id
_entity_poly.type
_entity_poly.pdbx_seq_one_letter_code
_entity_poly.pdbx_strand_id
1 'polypeptide(L)'
;ETEVGYTPRKGFLKTTGVLGHLIYKDQTKGLLSHGPRIKKTIFSTPEYKKTDDISEIAYLFNFNNRSTIDFVYENKYILLTKPFDPTGVSSEYLQEGSEHNWNEFAVKYNSKPQNLFQYQLEVLYGGYYNNGKRLGIGSILSYRFQPILGLSSILTYNKIKLNKPWGKTSFWLYGLKADLTLTNKLFFTNLFQYNEQLGLWNF
;
A
#
# COMPACT_ATOMS: atom_id res chain seq x y z
N GLU A 1 -10.84 -21.75 5.99
CA GLU A 1 -11.67 -20.53 6.09
C GLU A 1 -11.14 -19.68 7.24
N THR A 2 -10.82 -18.41 6.95
CA THR A 2 -10.51 -17.46 8.03
C THR A 2 -11.83 -16.92 8.56
N GLU A 3 -12.17 -17.23 9.79
CA GLU A 3 -13.40 -16.76 10.44
C GLU A 3 -13.35 -15.28 10.84
N VAL A 4 -12.16 -14.70 10.90
CA VAL A 4 -11.93 -13.30 11.28
C VAL A 4 -11.01 -12.62 10.28
N GLY A 5 -11.49 -11.55 9.65
CA GLY A 5 -10.71 -10.68 8.77
C GLY A 5 -11.09 -10.77 7.28
N TYR A 6 -10.85 -9.68 6.56
CA TYR A 6 -11.05 -9.61 5.12
C TYR A 6 -9.93 -10.35 4.38
N THR A 7 -10.28 -11.40 3.64
CA THR A 7 -9.36 -12.12 2.76
C THR A 7 -9.73 -11.79 1.31
N PRO A 8 -8.97 -10.92 0.63
CA PRO A 8 -9.30 -10.46 -0.73
C PRO A 8 -9.26 -11.59 -1.78
N ARG A 9 -8.54 -12.67 -1.50
CA ARG A 9 -8.44 -13.86 -2.35
C ARG A 9 -8.49 -15.12 -1.49
N LYS A 10 -9.15 -16.15 -2.01
CA LYS A 10 -9.14 -17.51 -1.43
C LYS A 10 -8.49 -18.47 -2.43
N GLY A 11 -7.90 -19.57 -1.96
CA GLY A 11 -7.33 -20.61 -2.81
C GLY A 11 -6.11 -20.14 -3.60
N PHE A 12 -5.12 -19.52 -2.94
CA PHE A 12 -3.86 -19.14 -3.57
C PHE A 12 -2.67 -19.54 -2.69
N LEU A 13 -1.53 -19.72 -3.33
CA LEU A 13 -0.23 -19.86 -2.68
C LEU A 13 0.53 -18.53 -2.81
N LYS A 14 1.10 -18.04 -1.71
CA LYS A 14 1.94 -16.85 -1.70
C LYS A 14 3.36 -17.22 -1.26
N THR A 15 4.33 -16.95 -2.13
CA THR A 15 5.76 -17.11 -1.82
C THR A 15 6.41 -15.74 -1.80
N THR A 16 7.16 -15.43 -0.72
CA THR A 16 7.89 -14.18 -0.61
C THR A 16 9.32 -14.44 -0.19
N GLY A 17 10.26 -13.91 -0.96
CA GLY A 17 11.69 -13.84 -0.63
C GLY A 17 12.12 -12.40 -0.42
N VAL A 18 12.95 -12.14 0.57
CA VAL A 18 13.53 -10.81 0.87
C VAL A 18 15.02 -10.97 1.12
N LEU A 19 15.80 -10.13 0.45
CA LEU A 19 17.24 -9.99 0.68
C LEU A 19 17.55 -8.50 0.87
N GLY A 20 18.29 -8.15 1.89
CA GLY A 20 18.69 -6.78 2.16
C GLY A 20 20.08 -6.71 2.79
N HIS A 21 20.74 -5.58 2.59
CA HIS A 21 22.02 -5.28 3.21
C HIS A 21 21.97 -3.87 3.79
N LEU A 22 22.23 -3.73 5.10
CA LEU A 22 22.27 -2.45 5.79
C LEU A 22 23.70 -2.06 6.10
N ILE A 23 24.08 -0.85 5.69
CA ILE A 23 25.35 -0.20 5.96
C ILE A 23 25.11 0.76 7.12
N TYR A 24 25.72 0.48 8.27
CA TYR A 24 25.61 1.34 9.45
C TYR A 24 26.62 2.50 9.36
N LYS A 25 26.16 3.67 9.79
CA LYS A 25 26.96 4.89 9.81
C LYS A 25 27.24 5.35 11.23
N ASP A 26 28.24 6.23 11.35
CA ASP A 26 28.50 6.90 12.61
C ASP A 26 27.28 7.75 13.01
N GLN A 27 26.75 7.48 14.20
CA GLN A 27 25.51 8.08 14.72
C GLN A 27 25.57 9.60 14.88
N THR A 28 26.77 10.20 14.86
CA THR A 28 26.94 11.66 14.95
C THR A 28 26.36 12.44 13.78
N LYS A 29 26.11 11.79 12.64
CA LYS A 29 25.61 12.43 11.41
C LYS A 29 24.09 12.30 11.19
N GLY A 30 23.34 11.85 12.17
CA GLY A 30 21.88 11.75 12.08
C GLY A 30 21.34 10.57 11.28
N LEU A 31 22.16 9.90 10.45
CA LEU A 31 21.83 8.70 9.69
C LEU A 31 22.35 7.45 10.45
N LEU A 32 21.44 6.56 10.83
CA LEU A 32 21.77 5.32 11.52
C LEU A 32 22.28 4.25 10.55
N SER A 33 21.51 4.00 9.50
CA SER A 33 21.86 3.01 8.48
C SER A 33 21.18 3.33 7.15
N HIS A 34 21.72 2.77 6.08
CA HIS A 34 21.11 2.79 4.76
C HIS A 34 21.48 1.54 3.98
N GLY A 35 20.75 1.22 2.93
CA GLY A 35 21.15 0.12 2.07
C GLY A 35 20.06 -0.40 1.16
N PRO A 36 20.43 -1.28 0.21
CA PRO A 36 19.51 -1.90 -0.73
C PRO A 36 18.70 -3.02 -0.10
N ARG A 37 17.49 -3.22 -0.62
CA ARG A 37 16.62 -4.36 -0.36
C ARG A 37 16.01 -4.83 -1.67
N ILE A 38 15.99 -6.14 -1.88
CA ILE A 38 15.28 -6.79 -2.97
C ILE A 38 14.19 -7.67 -2.34
N LYS A 39 12.99 -7.59 -2.88
CA LYS A 39 11.86 -8.42 -2.45
C LYS A 39 11.17 -8.98 -3.68
N LYS A 40 10.89 -10.26 -3.64
CA LYS A 40 10.13 -10.98 -4.68
C LYS A 40 8.91 -11.61 -4.03
N THR A 41 7.72 -11.33 -4.58
CA THR A 41 6.47 -11.95 -4.14
C THR A 41 5.76 -12.54 -5.34
N ILE A 42 5.45 -13.83 -5.26
CA ILE A 42 4.74 -14.58 -6.29
C ILE A 42 3.44 -15.10 -5.69
N PHE A 43 2.34 -14.91 -6.40
CA PHE A 43 1.07 -15.56 -6.11
C PHE A 43 0.79 -16.59 -7.21
N SER A 44 0.32 -17.75 -6.80
CA SER A 44 -0.04 -18.86 -7.69
C SER A 44 -1.35 -19.48 -7.26
N THR A 45 -2.05 -20.12 -8.19
CA THR A 45 -3.17 -21.02 -7.85
C THR A 45 -2.66 -22.25 -7.09
N PRO A 46 -3.52 -23.07 -6.48
CA PRO A 46 -3.12 -24.33 -5.86
C PRO A 46 -2.42 -25.29 -6.84
N GLU A 47 -2.71 -25.18 -8.14
CA GLU A 47 -2.06 -25.93 -9.23
C GLU A 47 -0.74 -25.29 -9.70
N TYR A 48 -0.17 -24.35 -8.89
CA TYR A 48 1.10 -23.66 -9.16
C TYR A 48 1.11 -22.76 -10.42
N LYS A 49 -0.06 -22.42 -10.99
CA LYS A 49 -0.12 -21.44 -12.08
C LYS A 49 0.06 -20.03 -11.49
N LYS A 50 1.10 -19.34 -11.95
CA LYS A 50 1.42 -17.97 -11.51
C LYS A 50 0.29 -17.01 -11.91
N THR A 51 -0.21 -16.25 -10.96
CA THR A 51 -1.23 -15.20 -11.15
C THR A 51 -0.66 -13.82 -10.98
N ASP A 52 0.25 -13.62 -10.02
CA ASP A 52 0.89 -12.33 -9.79
C ASP A 52 2.39 -12.54 -9.52
N ASP A 53 3.16 -11.56 -9.93
CA ASP A 53 4.60 -11.53 -9.71
C ASP A 53 5.03 -10.08 -9.45
N ILE A 54 5.49 -9.79 -8.24
CA ILE A 54 5.91 -8.47 -7.81
C ILE A 54 7.39 -8.54 -7.45
N SER A 55 8.22 -7.84 -8.21
CA SER A 55 9.64 -7.66 -7.96
C SER A 55 9.88 -6.24 -7.47
N GLU A 56 10.39 -6.10 -6.27
CA GLU A 56 10.70 -4.82 -5.64
C GLU A 56 12.22 -4.67 -5.47
N ILE A 57 12.76 -3.53 -5.87
CA ILE A 57 14.09 -3.07 -5.53
C ILE A 57 13.91 -1.76 -4.75
N ALA A 58 14.45 -1.69 -3.54
CA ALA A 58 14.34 -0.52 -2.71
C ALA A 58 15.71 -0.09 -2.18
N TYR A 59 15.84 1.20 -1.90
CA TYR A 59 16.95 1.74 -1.13
C TYR A 59 16.42 2.45 0.11
N LEU A 60 16.87 2.00 1.27
CA LEU A 60 16.32 2.37 2.57
C LEU A 60 17.28 3.33 3.29
N PHE A 61 16.73 4.34 3.95
CA PHE A 61 17.44 5.25 4.85
C PHE A 61 16.78 5.23 6.22
N ASN A 62 17.51 4.84 7.24
CA ASN A 62 17.05 4.83 8.62
C ASN A 62 17.81 5.91 9.40
N PHE A 63 17.09 6.83 10.02
CA PHE A 63 17.68 7.92 10.79
C PHE A 63 17.78 7.58 12.29
N ASN A 64 18.67 8.24 13.02
CA ASN A 64 18.87 8.04 14.47
C ASN A 64 17.58 8.26 15.28
N ASN A 65 16.71 9.15 14.81
CA ASN A 65 15.42 9.42 15.41
C ASN A 65 14.35 8.38 15.06
N ARG A 66 14.73 7.29 14.35
CA ARG A 66 13.86 6.21 13.84
C ARG A 66 12.87 6.63 12.78
N SER A 67 12.97 7.82 12.19
CA SER A 67 12.27 8.11 10.93
C SER A 67 12.93 7.34 9.79
N THR A 68 12.19 7.07 8.70
CA THR A 68 12.71 6.34 7.54
C THR A 68 12.31 7.02 6.25
N ILE A 69 13.17 6.89 5.23
CA ILE A 69 12.84 7.20 3.83
C ILE A 69 13.18 5.98 2.99
N ASP A 70 12.23 5.52 2.17
CA ASP A 70 12.42 4.41 1.26
C ASP A 70 12.16 4.89 -0.18
N PHE A 71 13.11 4.65 -1.06
CA PHE A 71 12.94 4.78 -2.50
C PHE A 71 12.70 3.38 -3.07
N VAL A 72 11.58 3.20 -3.74
CA VAL A 72 11.10 1.88 -4.16
C VAL A 72 10.84 1.88 -5.66
N TYR A 73 11.34 0.87 -6.34
CA TYR A 73 10.98 0.52 -7.70
C TYR A 73 10.31 -0.85 -7.70
N GLU A 74 9.16 -0.96 -8.31
CA GLU A 74 8.43 -2.22 -8.45
C GLU A 74 8.17 -2.54 -9.92
N ASN A 75 8.44 -3.78 -10.31
CA ASN A 75 7.90 -4.40 -11.51
C ASN A 75 6.76 -5.33 -11.10
N LYS A 76 5.60 -5.16 -11.70
CA LYS A 76 4.38 -5.93 -11.43
C LYS A 76 3.93 -6.67 -12.67
N TYR A 77 3.66 -7.95 -12.51
CA TYR A 77 2.96 -8.79 -13.46
C TYR A 77 1.67 -9.29 -12.81
N ILE A 78 0.55 -9.20 -13.53
CA ILE A 78 -0.76 -9.69 -13.08
C ILE A 78 -1.45 -10.42 -14.23
N LEU A 79 -1.88 -11.65 -13.96
CA LEU A 79 -2.81 -12.42 -14.78
C LEU A 79 -4.21 -12.25 -14.19
N LEU A 80 -5.12 -11.67 -14.94
CA LEU A 80 -6.50 -11.48 -14.48
C LEU A 80 -7.24 -12.82 -14.41
N THR A 81 -7.73 -13.17 -13.24
CA THR A 81 -8.53 -14.38 -12.99
C THR A 81 -10.04 -14.12 -13.05
N LYS A 82 -10.43 -12.88 -13.28
CA LYS A 82 -11.81 -12.40 -13.49
C LYS A 82 -11.79 -11.14 -14.34
N PRO A 83 -12.89 -10.82 -15.05
CA PRO A 83 -13.02 -9.51 -15.69
C PRO A 83 -12.81 -8.36 -14.69
N PHE A 84 -12.09 -7.32 -15.07
CA PHE A 84 -11.71 -6.23 -14.18
C PHE A 84 -11.81 -4.87 -14.86
N ASP A 85 -12.52 -3.91 -14.26
CA ASP A 85 -12.50 -2.50 -14.67
C ASP A 85 -11.36 -1.77 -13.93
N PRO A 86 -10.28 -1.38 -14.62
CA PRO A 86 -9.14 -0.72 -13.99
C PRO A 86 -9.44 0.70 -13.50
N THR A 87 -10.55 1.31 -13.94
CA THR A 87 -10.99 2.61 -13.47
C THR A 87 -12.07 2.53 -12.39
N GLY A 88 -12.78 1.39 -12.32
CA GLY A 88 -13.87 1.14 -11.37
C GLY A 88 -15.12 1.99 -11.61
N VAL A 89 -15.19 2.74 -12.73
CA VAL A 89 -16.30 3.65 -13.08
C VAL A 89 -16.73 3.52 -14.53
N SER A 90 -16.04 2.69 -15.31
CA SER A 90 -16.39 2.40 -16.70
C SER A 90 -17.21 1.11 -16.76
N SER A 91 -18.00 0.95 -17.82
CA SER A 91 -18.64 -0.33 -18.13
C SER A 91 -17.74 -1.29 -18.92
N GLU A 92 -16.51 -0.89 -19.15
CA GLU A 92 -15.54 -1.63 -19.97
C GLU A 92 -14.60 -2.43 -19.07
N TYR A 93 -14.43 -3.70 -19.37
CA TYR A 93 -13.65 -4.63 -18.57
C TYR A 93 -12.44 -5.18 -19.34
N LEU A 94 -11.31 -5.25 -18.67
CA LEU A 94 -10.21 -6.10 -19.08
C LEU A 94 -10.65 -7.56 -18.93
N GLN A 95 -10.35 -8.38 -19.92
CA GLN A 95 -10.83 -9.75 -19.98
C GLN A 95 -10.10 -10.65 -18.99
N GLU A 96 -10.81 -11.67 -18.50
CA GLU A 96 -10.20 -12.79 -17.78
C GLU A 96 -9.15 -13.46 -18.66
N GLY A 97 -8.04 -13.88 -18.05
CA GLY A 97 -6.90 -14.50 -18.74
C GLY A 97 -5.94 -13.50 -19.38
N SER A 98 -6.26 -12.19 -19.39
CA SER A 98 -5.31 -11.17 -19.88
C SER A 98 -4.15 -10.96 -18.92
N GLU A 99 -2.97 -10.73 -19.48
CA GLU A 99 -1.72 -10.53 -18.76
C GLU A 99 -1.30 -9.06 -18.85
N HIS A 100 -0.89 -8.51 -17.72
CA HIS A 100 -0.48 -7.13 -17.62
C HIS A 100 0.85 -7.02 -16.89
N ASN A 101 1.75 -6.18 -17.42
CA ASN A 101 3.03 -5.90 -16.79
C ASN A 101 3.30 -4.39 -16.82
N TRP A 102 3.81 -3.86 -15.70
CA TRP A 102 4.18 -2.45 -15.61
C TRP A 102 5.20 -2.20 -14.49
N ASN A 103 5.78 -1.01 -14.50
CA ASN A 103 6.72 -0.54 -13.51
C ASN A 103 6.16 0.66 -12.75
N GLU A 104 6.45 0.73 -11.46
CA GLU A 104 6.08 1.84 -10.57
C GLU A 104 7.28 2.29 -9.75
N PHE A 105 7.33 3.59 -9.43
CA PHE A 105 8.26 4.17 -8.47
C PHE A 105 7.47 4.72 -7.30
N ALA A 106 7.98 4.51 -6.10
CA ALA A 106 7.40 5.09 -4.90
C ALA A 106 8.48 5.68 -4.01
N VAL A 107 8.10 6.75 -3.30
CA VAL A 107 8.86 7.30 -2.18
C VAL A 107 7.97 7.22 -0.96
N LYS A 108 8.49 6.60 0.11
CA LYS A 108 7.79 6.43 1.39
C LYS A 108 8.58 7.13 2.48
N TYR A 109 7.88 7.89 3.30
CA TYR A 109 8.42 8.51 4.49
C TYR A 109 7.63 8.12 5.73
N ASN A 110 8.32 7.70 6.79
CA ASN A 110 7.72 7.46 8.09
C ASN A 110 8.37 8.40 9.11
N SER A 111 7.56 9.16 9.84
CA SER A 111 8.02 10.05 10.89
C SER A 111 8.51 9.26 12.12
N LYS A 112 9.07 9.97 13.08
CA LYS A 112 9.50 9.39 14.37
C LYS A 112 8.37 8.68 15.08
N PRO A 113 8.47 7.38 15.38
CA PRO A 113 7.41 6.61 16.04
C PRO A 113 7.20 6.99 17.52
N GLN A 114 8.14 7.71 18.15
CA GLN A 114 8.05 8.13 19.54
C GLN A 114 7.17 9.36 19.76
N ASN A 115 6.94 10.18 18.70
CA ASN A 115 6.14 11.38 18.80
C ASN A 115 4.67 11.06 19.05
N LEU A 116 3.97 11.95 19.76
CA LEU A 116 2.51 11.87 19.89
C LEU A 116 1.83 12.03 18.53
N PHE A 117 2.33 12.97 17.72
CA PHE A 117 1.92 13.12 16.32
C PHE A 117 2.88 12.34 15.42
N GLN A 118 2.32 11.40 14.69
CA GLN A 118 3.03 10.57 13.73
C GLN A 118 2.40 10.72 12.35
N TYR A 119 3.22 10.65 11.33
CA TYR A 119 2.73 10.66 9.96
C TYR A 119 3.56 9.76 9.05
N GLN A 120 2.87 9.15 8.11
CA GLN A 120 3.44 8.37 7.01
C GLN A 120 2.96 9.00 5.72
N LEU A 121 3.85 9.17 4.77
CA LEU A 121 3.58 9.74 3.45
C LEU A 121 4.10 8.77 2.39
N GLU A 122 3.32 8.59 1.33
CA GLU A 122 3.71 7.79 0.17
C GLU A 122 3.30 8.52 -1.10
N VAL A 123 4.22 8.62 -2.03
CA VAL A 123 3.93 9.06 -3.40
C VAL A 123 4.36 7.95 -4.33
N LEU A 124 3.43 7.50 -5.18
CA LEU A 124 3.62 6.44 -6.15
C LEU A 124 3.32 6.99 -7.54
N TYR A 125 4.18 6.71 -8.51
CA TYR A 125 3.96 7.04 -9.91
C TYR A 125 4.51 5.96 -10.81
N GLY A 126 3.74 5.59 -11.82
CA GLY A 126 4.21 4.60 -12.79
C GLY A 126 3.19 4.15 -13.80
N GLY A 127 3.45 2.96 -14.32
CA GLY A 127 2.53 2.25 -15.19
C GLY A 127 1.28 1.78 -14.44
N TYR A 128 0.29 1.40 -15.21
CA TYR A 128 -0.93 0.78 -14.75
C TYR A 128 -1.50 -0.07 -15.89
N TYR A 129 -2.48 -0.91 -15.65
CA TYR A 129 -3.06 -1.80 -16.66
C TYR A 129 -3.13 -1.18 -18.04
N ASN A 130 -3.05 -2.02 -19.10
CA ASN A 130 -3.21 -1.63 -20.50
C ASN A 130 -2.39 -0.38 -20.92
N ASN A 131 -1.10 -0.34 -20.56
CA ASN A 131 -0.21 0.79 -20.80
C ASN A 131 -0.69 2.14 -20.22
N GLY A 132 -1.54 2.07 -19.22
CA GLY A 132 -1.98 3.24 -18.47
C GLY A 132 -0.90 3.79 -17.55
N LYS A 133 -1.26 4.89 -16.86
CA LYS A 133 -0.43 5.51 -15.82
C LYS A 133 -1.25 5.76 -14.57
N ARG A 134 -0.61 5.63 -13.42
CA ARG A 134 -1.18 5.93 -12.11
C ARG A 134 -0.28 6.86 -11.32
N LEU A 135 -0.90 7.87 -10.70
CA LEU A 135 -0.34 8.64 -9.60
C LEU A 135 -1.13 8.30 -8.35
N GLY A 136 -0.46 7.83 -7.32
CA GLY A 136 -1.02 7.60 -5.99
C GLY A 136 -0.33 8.51 -4.98
N ILE A 137 -1.11 9.15 -4.10
CA ILE A 137 -0.59 9.91 -2.96
C ILE A 137 -1.33 9.42 -1.73
N GLY A 138 -0.60 8.83 -0.80
CA GLY A 138 -1.13 8.30 0.45
C GLY A 138 -0.57 9.02 1.66
N SER A 139 -1.39 9.20 2.69
CA SER A 139 -0.94 9.66 3.99
C SER A 139 -1.72 8.96 5.11
N ILE A 140 -1.00 8.69 6.20
CA ILE A 140 -1.59 8.28 7.48
C ILE A 140 -1.11 9.31 8.51
N LEU A 141 -2.05 10.01 9.11
CA LEU A 141 -1.80 11.01 10.15
C LEU A 141 -2.37 10.46 11.46
N SER A 142 -1.55 10.30 12.47
CA SER A 142 -1.96 9.70 13.74
C SER A 142 -1.59 10.61 14.90
N TYR A 143 -2.50 10.76 15.85
CA TYR A 143 -2.25 11.46 17.10
C TYR A 143 -2.67 10.61 18.31
N ARG A 144 -1.80 10.55 19.31
CA ARG A 144 -2.04 9.82 20.55
C ARG A 144 -2.34 10.77 21.70
N PHE A 145 -3.59 10.79 22.15
CA PHE A 145 -4.04 11.41 23.40
C PHE A 145 -3.83 10.41 24.55
N GLN A 146 -2.59 10.31 24.98
CA GLN A 146 -2.20 9.33 26.01
C GLN A 146 -2.91 9.58 27.35
N PRO A 147 -3.28 8.49 28.07
CA PRO A 147 -3.13 7.07 27.70
C PRO A 147 -4.36 6.48 26.99
N ILE A 148 -5.40 7.27 26.73
CA ILE A 148 -6.77 6.80 26.51
C ILE A 148 -7.12 6.66 25.02
N LEU A 149 -6.71 7.62 24.16
CA LEU A 149 -7.24 7.72 22.80
C LEU A 149 -6.12 7.84 21.77
N GLY A 150 -6.21 7.02 20.72
CA GLY A 150 -5.46 7.16 19.46
C GLY A 150 -6.40 7.50 18.32
N LEU A 151 -6.09 8.55 17.56
CA LEU A 151 -6.83 8.90 16.33
C LEU A 151 -5.89 8.80 15.15
N SER A 152 -6.35 8.18 14.06
CA SER A 152 -5.61 8.10 12.82
C SER A 152 -6.51 8.44 11.64
N SER A 153 -6.04 9.33 10.77
CA SER A 153 -6.66 9.66 9.48
C SER A 153 -5.86 9.03 8.36
N ILE A 154 -6.52 8.31 7.49
CA ILE A 154 -5.95 7.66 6.30
C ILE A 154 -6.53 8.39 5.09
N LEU A 155 -5.67 8.99 4.28
CA LEU A 155 -6.06 9.72 3.08
C LEU A 155 -5.27 9.14 1.90
N THR A 156 -5.98 8.73 0.85
CA THR A 156 -5.34 8.24 -0.36
C THR A 156 -5.99 8.86 -1.59
N TYR A 157 -5.20 9.59 -2.36
CA TYR A 157 -5.60 10.12 -3.65
C TYR A 157 -5.07 9.23 -4.76
N ASN A 158 -5.91 8.88 -5.72
CA ASN A 158 -5.54 8.15 -6.92
C ASN A 158 -5.95 8.94 -8.16
N LYS A 159 -5.03 9.04 -9.12
CA LYS A 159 -5.30 9.55 -10.45
C LYS A 159 -4.81 8.53 -11.47
N ILE A 160 -5.74 8.00 -12.23
CA ILE A 160 -5.51 6.95 -13.21
C ILE A 160 -5.79 7.52 -14.60
N LYS A 161 -4.91 7.22 -15.54
CA LYS A 161 -5.07 7.55 -16.96
C LYS A 161 -4.81 6.30 -17.77
N LEU A 162 -5.82 5.85 -18.50
CA LEU A 162 -5.73 4.75 -19.44
C LEU A 162 -6.07 5.22 -20.84
N ASN A 163 -5.72 4.40 -21.83
CA ASN A 163 -6.15 4.56 -23.21
C ASN A 163 -7.66 4.27 -23.33
N LYS A 164 -8.28 4.73 -24.42
CA LYS A 164 -9.66 4.35 -24.72
C LYS A 164 -9.82 2.83 -24.68
N PRO A 165 -10.96 2.30 -24.17
CA PRO A 165 -12.19 3.01 -23.81
C PRO A 165 -12.25 3.62 -22.40
N TRP A 166 -11.33 3.29 -21.46
CA TRP A 166 -11.43 3.63 -20.03
C TRP A 166 -11.22 5.11 -19.69
N GLY A 167 -10.31 5.82 -20.39
CA GLY A 167 -10.08 7.26 -20.20
C GLY A 167 -9.34 7.62 -18.91
N LYS A 168 -9.83 8.61 -18.18
CA LYS A 168 -9.21 9.16 -16.98
C LYS A 168 -10.19 9.15 -15.81
N THR A 169 -9.69 8.82 -14.63
CA THR A 169 -10.44 8.93 -13.37
C THR A 169 -9.53 9.43 -12.26
N SER A 170 -10.10 10.09 -11.27
CA SER A 170 -9.41 10.43 -10.03
C SER A 170 -10.40 10.35 -8.88
N PHE A 171 -9.96 9.87 -7.72
CA PHE A 171 -10.80 9.69 -6.55
C PHE A 171 -9.98 9.68 -5.27
N TRP A 172 -10.65 9.98 -4.17
CA TRP A 172 -10.12 9.88 -2.83
C TRP A 172 -10.65 8.65 -2.10
N LEU A 173 -9.83 8.09 -1.25
CA LEU A 173 -10.21 7.14 -0.23
C LEU A 173 -9.92 7.78 1.14
N TYR A 174 -10.93 7.82 1.98
CA TYR A 174 -10.83 8.38 3.33
C TYR A 174 -11.01 7.28 4.35
N GLY A 175 -10.20 7.31 5.40
CA GLY A 175 -10.32 6.44 6.56
C GLY A 175 -10.13 7.24 7.84
N LEU A 176 -10.94 6.95 8.85
CA LEU A 176 -10.77 7.46 10.20
C LEU A 176 -10.79 6.29 11.17
N LYS A 177 -9.70 6.10 11.89
CA LYS A 177 -9.56 5.06 12.92
C LYS A 177 -9.48 5.73 14.30
N ALA A 178 -10.28 5.21 15.23
CA ALA A 178 -10.23 5.60 16.63
C ALA A 178 -9.96 4.37 17.50
N ASP A 179 -8.89 4.41 18.27
CA ASP A 179 -8.51 3.39 19.26
C ASP A 179 -8.72 3.97 20.66
N LEU A 180 -9.70 3.47 21.40
CA LEU A 180 -10.03 3.90 22.75
C LEU A 180 -9.65 2.80 23.74
N THR A 181 -8.80 3.13 24.71
CA THR A 181 -8.37 2.25 25.79
C THR A 181 -8.97 2.77 27.10
N LEU A 182 -10.06 2.17 27.55
CA LEU A 182 -10.76 2.58 28.78
C LEU A 182 -10.08 2.02 30.04
N THR A 183 -9.60 0.80 29.94
CA THR A 183 -8.83 0.12 31.01
C THR A 183 -7.77 -0.78 30.37
N ASN A 184 -6.92 -1.38 31.20
CA ASN A 184 -5.96 -2.39 30.74
C ASN A 184 -6.61 -3.71 30.23
N LYS A 185 -7.93 -3.86 30.37
CA LYS A 185 -8.71 -5.02 29.91
C LYS A 185 -9.83 -4.66 28.94
N LEU A 186 -10.14 -3.39 28.76
CA LEU A 186 -11.23 -2.91 27.91
C LEU A 186 -10.72 -1.88 26.91
N PHE A 187 -10.75 -2.26 25.64
CA PHE A 187 -10.40 -1.38 24.53
C PHE A 187 -11.46 -1.49 23.44
N PHE A 188 -11.62 -0.41 22.70
CA PHE A 188 -12.53 -0.31 21.57
C PHE A 188 -11.79 0.29 20.37
N THR A 189 -11.90 -0.37 19.21
CA THR A 189 -11.37 0.15 17.95
C THR A 189 -12.51 0.30 16.96
N ASN A 190 -12.55 1.44 16.31
CA ASN A 190 -13.50 1.72 15.25
C ASN A 190 -12.77 2.24 14.03
N LEU A 191 -13.21 1.82 12.83
CA LEU A 191 -12.66 2.23 11.54
C LEU A 191 -13.82 2.62 10.63
N PHE A 192 -13.88 3.90 10.28
CA PHE A 192 -14.77 4.42 9.25
C PHE A 192 -14.01 4.60 7.94
N GLN A 193 -14.56 4.13 6.85
CA GLN A 193 -13.95 4.29 5.53
C GLN A 193 -14.97 4.79 4.52
N TYR A 194 -14.56 5.72 3.68
CA TYR A 194 -15.33 6.20 2.54
C TYR A 194 -14.53 6.05 1.26
N ASN A 195 -15.15 5.42 0.27
CA ASN A 195 -14.62 5.30 -1.08
C ASN A 195 -15.41 6.23 -2.00
N GLU A 196 -14.81 7.35 -2.40
CA GLU A 196 -15.43 8.33 -3.31
C GLU A 196 -15.75 7.73 -4.68
N GLN A 197 -14.91 6.83 -5.19
CA GLN A 197 -15.09 6.18 -6.49
C GLN A 197 -16.38 5.35 -6.56
N LEU A 198 -16.71 4.66 -5.48
CA LEU A 198 -17.89 3.79 -5.39
C LEU A 198 -19.05 4.45 -4.65
N GLY A 199 -18.84 5.61 -4.00
CA GLY A 199 -19.82 6.26 -3.13
C GLY A 199 -20.21 5.44 -1.90
N LEU A 200 -19.32 4.54 -1.43
CA LEU A 200 -19.62 3.57 -0.37
C LEU A 200 -18.92 3.91 0.94
N TRP A 201 -19.67 3.76 2.02
CA TRP A 201 -19.18 3.78 3.39
C TRP A 201 -19.02 2.35 3.93
N ASN A 202 -17.94 2.12 4.69
CA ASN A 202 -17.72 0.91 5.49
C ASN A 202 -17.47 1.33 6.94
N PHE A 203 -18.01 0.55 7.88
CA PHE A 203 -17.91 0.79 9.32
C PHE A 203 -17.35 -0.44 10.02
#